data_0da6c2bde08a1e9884d66ecd5680ead1
#
_entry.id   0da6c2bde08a1e9884d66ecd5680ead1
#
_cell.length_a   1.000
_cell.length_b   1.000
_cell.length_c   1.000
_cell.angle_alpha   90.00
_cell.angle_beta   90.00
_cell.angle_gamma   90.00
#
_symmetry.space_group_name_H-M   'P 1'
#
loop_
_entity.id
_entity.type
_entity.pdbx_description
1 polymer ?
#
loop_
_entity_poly.entity_id
_entity_poly.type
_entity_poly.pdbx_seq_one_letter_code
_entity_poly.pdbx_strand_id
1 'polypeptide(L)'
;MNNIAKLEQPRYVLEYIKGGSFHYIVCSEDEQEKYMQKYNVKYGTCVQTAEQLLETLTDKVGKDMALSALQQVALGDAVDI
;
A
#
# COMPACT_ATOMS: atom_id res chain seq x y z
N MET A 1 7.29 -2.84 24.49
CA MET A 1 8.10 -2.64 23.36
C MET A 1 7.29 -2.28 22.15
N ASN A 2 7.84 -1.46 21.40
CA ASN A 2 7.18 -1.01 20.23
C ASN A 2 7.31 -1.98 19.06
N ASN A 3 6.20 -2.36 18.48
CA ASN A 3 6.20 -3.29 17.37
C ASN A 3 6.01 -2.62 16.03
N ILE A 4 5.83 -1.31 16.03
CA ILE A 4 5.70 -0.56 14.79
C ILE A 4 7.09 -0.24 14.32
N ALA A 5 7.53 -0.95 13.32
CA ALA A 5 8.88 -0.81 12.82
C ALA A 5 8.90 0.03 11.58
N LYS A 6 10.05 0.66 11.36
CA LYS A 6 10.31 1.34 10.12
C LYS A 6 10.43 0.28 9.03
N LEU A 7 9.80 0.53 7.90
CA LEU A 7 9.93 -0.35 6.74
C LEU A 7 11.36 -0.29 6.23
N GLU A 8 11.87 -1.42 5.75
CA GLU A 8 13.24 -1.46 5.21
C GLU A 8 13.39 -0.51 4.04
N GLN A 9 12.34 -0.38 3.26
CA GLN A 9 12.30 0.54 2.13
C GLN A 9 10.94 1.22 2.13
N PRO A 10 10.87 2.44 1.60
CA PRO A 10 9.59 3.10 1.46
C PRO A 10 8.65 2.27 0.60
N ARG A 11 7.37 2.34 0.91
CA ARG A 11 6.33 1.71 0.13
C ARG A 11 5.42 2.79 -0.45
N TYR A 12 4.77 2.46 -1.53
CA TYR A 12 3.83 3.35 -2.18
C TYR A 12 2.46 2.72 -2.17
N VAL A 13 1.47 3.51 -1.77
CA VAL A 13 0.07 3.10 -1.85
C VAL A 13 -0.50 3.81 -3.07
N LEU A 14 -0.79 3.05 -4.11
CA LEU A 14 -1.30 3.58 -5.37
C LEU A 14 -2.80 3.35 -5.45
N GLU A 15 -3.54 4.41 -5.69
CA GLU A 15 -4.99 4.37 -5.81
C GLU A 15 -5.36 4.39 -7.29
N TYR A 16 -6.13 3.41 -7.74
CA TYR A 16 -6.55 3.35 -9.13
C TYR A 16 -8.02 2.93 -9.23
N ILE A 17 -8.61 3.14 -10.39
CA ILE A 17 -10.01 2.82 -10.64
C ILE A 17 -10.07 1.64 -11.57
N LYS A 18 -10.87 0.63 -11.20
CA LYS A 18 -11.10 -0.54 -12.02
C LYS A 18 -12.56 -0.97 -11.85
N GLY A 19 -13.28 -1.10 -12.96
CA GLY A 19 -14.67 -1.54 -12.90
C GLY A 19 -15.57 -0.59 -12.13
N GLY A 20 -15.25 0.69 -12.12
CA GLY A 20 -16.05 1.68 -11.41
C GLY A 20 -15.78 1.77 -9.92
N SER A 21 -14.81 1.02 -9.41
CA SER A 21 -14.46 1.00 -7.99
C SER A 21 -13.01 1.39 -7.78
N PHE A 22 -12.73 1.94 -6.61
CA PHE A 22 -11.37 2.24 -6.22
C PHE A 22 -10.65 0.99 -5.74
N HIS A 23 -9.41 0.86 -6.15
CA HIS A 23 -8.53 -0.22 -5.73
C HIS A 23 -7.21 0.37 -5.27
N TYR A 24 -6.47 -0.39 -4.49
CA TYR A 24 -5.21 0.08 -3.91
C TYR A 24 -4.15 -0.99 -4.07
N ILE A 25 -2.94 -0.56 -4.47
CA ILE A 25 -1.78 -1.45 -4.53
C ILE A 25 -0.71 -0.87 -3.63
N VAL A 26 -0.17 -1.72 -2.76
CA VAL A 26 1.00 -1.36 -1.95
C VAL A 26 2.20 -2.01 -2.61
N CYS A 27 3.17 -1.21 -3.03
CA CYS A 27 4.31 -1.72 -3.76
C CYS A 27 5.59 -0.96 -3.37
N SER A 28 6.72 -1.47 -3.82
CA SER A 28 8.01 -0.81 -3.62
C SER A 28 8.19 0.33 -4.62
N GLU A 29 9.21 1.12 -4.38
CA GLU A 29 9.55 2.20 -5.30
C GLU A 29 9.89 1.66 -6.69
N ASP A 30 10.59 0.55 -6.74
CA ASP A 30 10.97 -0.04 -8.02
C ASP A 30 9.77 -0.50 -8.82
N GLU A 31 8.72 -0.92 -8.15
CA GLU A 31 7.51 -1.41 -8.79
C GLU A 31 6.50 -0.33 -9.11
N GLN A 32 6.69 0.85 -8.53
CA GLN A 32 5.73 1.93 -8.67
C GLN A 32 5.45 2.26 -10.13
N GLU A 33 6.50 2.48 -10.90
CA GLU A 33 6.35 2.88 -12.30
C GLU A 33 5.64 1.80 -13.12
N LYS A 34 5.97 0.55 -12.85
CA LYS A 34 5.34 -0.58 -13.52
C LYS A 34 3.82 -0.56 -13.32
N TYR A 35 3.39 -0.37 -12.07
CA TYR A 35 1.96 -0.36 -11.77
C TYR A 35 1.28 0.90 -12.26
N MET A 36 1.99 2.03 -12.26
CA MET A 36 1.42 3.26 -12.79
C MET A 36 1.17 3.19 -14.29
N GLN A 37 1.99 2.41 -15.00
CA GLN A 37 1.77 2.19 -16.43
C GLN A 37 0.67 1.17 -16.69
N LYS A 38 0.55 0.19 -15.80
CA LYS A 38 -0.40 -0.89 -15.97
C LYS A 38 -1.82 -0.48 -15.61
N TYR A 39 -1.97 0.38 -14.61
CA TYR A 39 -3.26 0.79 -14.11
C TYR A 39 -3.43 2.30 -14.23
N ASN A 40 -4.68 2.73 -14.21
CA ASN A 40 -5.00 4.15 -14.25
C ASN A 40 -4.91 4.73 -12.83
N VAL A 41 -3.69 4.94 -12.39
CA VAL A 41 -3.42 5.41 -11.03
C VAL A 41 -3.81 6.87 -10.90
N LYS A 42 -4.58 7.19 -9.87
CA LYS A 42 -5.03 8.56 -9.59
C LYS A 42 -4.15 9.25 -8.55
N TYR A 43 -3.75 8.51 -7.54
CA TYR A 43 -2.93 9.08 -6.46
C TYR A 43 -1.91 8.04 -6.02
N GLY A 44 -0.77 8.54 -5.56
CA GLY A 44 0.25 7.72 -4.94
C GLY A 44 0.67 8.36 -3.63
N THR A 45 0.76 7.57 -2.58
CA THR A 45 1.21 8.04 -1.27
C THR A 45 2.43 7.24 -0.86
N CYS A 46 3.51 7.95 -0.52
CA CYS A 46 4.72 7.30 -0.03
C CYS A 46 4.63 7.13 1.48
N VAL A 47 4.86 5.93 1.97
CA VAL A 47 4.88 5.65 3.41
C VAL A 47 6.22 5.02 3.77
N GLN A 48 6.74 5.36 4.94
CA GLN A 48 8.07 4.93 5.36
C GLN A 48 8.04 4.05 6.60
N THR A 49 6.92 4.02 7.31
CA THR A 49 6.80 3.18 8.51
C THR A 49 5.57 2.31 8.40
N ALA A 50 5.59 1.19 9.14
CA ALA A 50 4.43 0.32 9.21
C ALA A 50 3.21 1.05 9.76
N GLU A 51 3.45 1.96 10.70
CA GLU A 51 2.38 2.75 11.28
C GLU A 51 1.72 3.66 10.24
N GLN A 52 2.51 4.34 9.43
CA GLN A 52 1.98 5.18 8.36
C GLN A 52 1.20 4.36 7.35
N LEU A 53 1.71 3.18 7.01
CA LEU A 53 1.03 2.30 6.07
C LEU A 53 -0.31 1.85 6.63
N LEU A 54 -0.33 1.41 7.88
CA LEU A 54 -1.57 0.99 8.53
C LEU A 54 -2.59 2.12 8.57
N GLU A 55 -2.14 3.31 8.94
CA GLU A 55 -3.02 4.46 9.02
C GLU A 55 -3.62 4.82 7.66
N THR A 56 -2.78 4.85 6.63
CA THR A 56 -3.22 5.17 5.28
C THR A 56 -4.22 4.15 4.77
N LEU A 57 -3.92 2.87 4.95
CA LEU A 57 -4.82 1.81 4.47
C LEU A 57 -6.10 1.74 5.28
N THR A 58 -6.03 1.97 6.59
CA THR A 58 -7.23 1.99 7.42
C THR A 58 -8.21 3.05 6.94
N ASP A 59 -7.69 4.21 6.56
CA ASP A 59 -8.52 5.29 6.06
C ASP A 59 -9.20 4.93 4.72
N LYS A 60 -8.55 4.09 3.93
CA LYS A 60 -9.03 3.75 2.58
C LYS A 60 -9.92 2.50 2.55
N VAL A 61 -9.53 1.46 3.26
CA VAL A 61 -10.20 0.15 3.12
C VAL A 61 -10.69 -0.43 4.44
N GLY A 62 -10.45 0.24 5.56
CA GLY A 62 -10.86 -0.25 6.86
C GLY A 62 -9.74 -1.03 7.55
N LYS A 63 -9.91 -1.21 8.86
CA LYS A 63 -8.85 -1.74 9.71
C LYS A 63 -8.49 -3.18 9.39
N ASP A 64 -9.50 -4.02 9.17
CA ASP A 64 -9.26 -5.45 8.97
C ASP A 64 -8.47 -5.71 7.70
N MET A 65 -8.86 -5.07 6.61
CA MET A 65 -8.13 -5.20 5.35
C MET A 65 -6.76 -4.56 5.43
N ALA A 66 -6.65 -3.47 6.17
CA ALA A 66 -5.36 -2.81 6.35
C ALA A 66 -4.38 -3.70 7.09
N LEU A 67 -4.83 -4.38 8.14
CA LEU A 67 -3.96 -5.30 8.89
C LEU A 67 -3.52 -6.48 8.03
N SER A 68 -4.45 -7.03 7.24
CA SER A 68 -4.12 -8.13 6.35
C SER A 68 -3.07 -7.71 5.31
N ALA A 69 -3.25 -6.53 4.73
CA ALA A 69 -2.31 -6.01 3.75
C ALA A 69 -0.94 -5.77 4.38
N LEU A 70 -0.91 -5.27 5.61
CA LEU A 70 0.34 -5.00 6.30
C LEU A 70 1.14 -6.29 6.50
N GLN A 71 0.45 -7.40 6.82
CA GLN A 71 1.12 -8.68 6.97
C GLN A 71 1.76 -9.14 5.67
N GLN A 72 1.06 -8.96 4.56
CA GLN A 72 1.59 -9.35 3.25
C GLN A 72 2.76 -8.47 2.82
N VAL A 73 2.69 -7.19 3.14
CA VAL A 73 3.80 -6.27 2.85
C VAL A 73 5.04 -6.69 3.64
N ALA A 74 4.86 -7.15 4.86
CA ALA A 74 5.98 -7.62 5.69
C ALA A 74 6.68 -8.82 5.05
N LEU A 75 5.98 -9.59 4.22
CA LEU A 75 6.58 -10.71 3.48
C LEU A 75 7.28 -10.24 2.20
N GLY A 76 7.22 -8.96 1.89
CA GLY A 76 7.93 -8.41 0.75
C GLY A 76 7.14 -8.38 -0.55
N ASP A 77 5.91 -8.84 -0.53
CA ASP A 77 5.11 -8.91 -1.74
C ASP A 77 4.36 -7.61 -1.99
N ALA A 78 4.10 -7.31 -3.26
CA ALA A 78 3.16 -6.27 -3.61
C ALA A 78 1.75 -6.76 -3.27
N VAL A 79 0.92 -5.88 -2.75
CA VAL A 79 -0.41 -6.26 -2.27
C VAL A 79 -1.45 -5.45 -3.03
N ASP A 80 -2.36 -6.15 -3.69
CA ASP A 80 -3.49 -5.53 -4.39
C ASP A 80 -4.75 -5.75 -3.55
N ILE A 81 -5.33 -4.67 -3.11
CA ILE A 81 -6.50 -4.71 -2.25
C ILE A 81 -7.75 -4.30 -3.02
#